data_64c55392aae4c82d5faa46a35c6bc3ee
#
_entry.id   64c55392aae4c82d5faa46a35c6bc3ee
#
_cell.length_a   1.000
_cell.length_b   1.000
_cell.length_c   1.000
_cell.angle_alpha   90.00
_cell.angle_beta   90.00
_cell.angle_gamma   90.00
#
_symmetry.space_group_name_H-M   'P 1'
#
loop_
_entity.id
_entity.type
_entity.pdbx_description
1 polymer ?
#
loop_
_entity_poly.entity_id
_entity_poly.type
_entity_poly.pdbx_seq_one_letter_code
_entity_poly.pdbx_strand_id
1 'polypeptide(L)'
;MTTPNTPLIALLSLAALATWLPPLPVQAAPVRGALPTPTAALPAAAAPPVDEADALARMLKGAATGQNTGAAGVPEFLRNTNRPDSVLARACRQLNDVLPIDIDAETRLRRCQSVPGKHVLFQLELINYRGPMLDLASFEVNYAAPLQRNICANRDVEILTKLGVSMMFRYMTRNGRGERRVGDVYINAPICVSALR
;
A
#
# COMPACT_ATOMS: atom_id res chain seq x y z
N MET A 1 11.82 48.24 -10.60
CA MET A 1 11.17 48.23 -11.92
C MET A 1 11.74 47.06 -12.71
N THR A 2 11.10 45.92 -12.69
CA THR A 2 11.41 44.80 -13.59
C THR A 2 10.15 43.91 -13.66
N THR A 3 9.62 43.76 -14.85
CA THR A 3 8.37 43.18 -15.26
C THR A 3 8.34 41.63 -15.12
N PRO A 4 7.19 41.01 -14.85
CA PRO A 4 7.06 39.56 -14.84
C PRO A 4 6.83 39.03 -16.25
N ASN A 5 7.58 38.01 -16.61
CA ASN A 5 7.44 37.24 -17.84
C ASN A 5 6.47 36.08 -17.62
N THR A 6 5.32 36.13 -18.28
CA THR A 6 4.34 35.07 -18.39
C THR A 6 4.59 34.32 -19.70
N PRO A 7 4.73 33.01 -19.75
CA PRO A 7 4.59 32.26 -21.02
C PRO A 7 3.20 31.72 -21.21
N LEU A 8 2.71 31.98 -22.41
CA LEU A 8 1.47 31.52 -23.02
C LEU A 8 1.33 29.99 -23.04
N ILE A 9 0.14 29.57 -22.72
CA ILE A 9 -0.41 28.23 -22.92
C ILE A 9 -0.78 28.08 -24.39
N ALA A 10 -0.25 27.09 -25.05
CA ALA A 10 -0.71 26.61 -26.35
C ALA A 10 -1.66 25.44 -26.15
N LEU A 11 -2.94 25.67 -26.45
CA LEU A 11 -3.98 24.68 -26.76
C LEU A 11 -3.74 24.07 -28.15
N LEU A 12 -4.09 22.83 -28.30
CA LEU A 12 -4.49 22.04 -29.49
C LEU A 12 -3.98 20.60 -29.28
N SER A 13 -4.78 19.53 -29.37
CA SER A 13 -5.58 19.11 -30.50
C SER A 13 -6.59 18.03 -30.11
N LEU A 14 -7.76 18.15 -30.67
CA LEU A 14 -8.74 17.07 -30.90
C LEU A 14 -8.20 16.07 -31.95
N ALA A 15 -8.48 14.77 -31.75
CA ALA A 15 -8.80 13.81 -32.84
C ALA A 15 -9.09 12.44 -32.19
N ALA A 16 -10.19 11.99 -32.48
CA ALA A 16 -10.79 11.04 -33.39
C ALA A 16 -11.25 9.77 -32.63
N LEU A 17 -12.56 9.72 -32.46
CA LEU A 17 -13.36 8.53 -32.16
C LEU A 17 -13.31 7.58 -33.38
N ALA A 18 -12.78 6.40 -33.20
CA ALA A 18 -13.00 5.26 -34.08
C ALA A 18 -13.89 4.25 -33.36
N THR A 19 -15.16 4.27 -33.74
CA THR A 19 -16.17 3.29 -33.35
C THR A 19 -15.92 1.98 -34.08
N TRP A 20 -15.46 0.98 -33.36
CA TRP A 20 -15.44 -0.40 -33.84
C TRP A 20 -16.66 -1.12 -33.28
N LEU A 21 -17.67 -1.34 -34.08
CA LEU A 21 -18.80 -2.23 -33.81
C LEU A 21 -18.37 -3.66 -34.18
N PRO A 22 -18.47 -4.64 -33.26
CA PRO A 22 -18.33 -6.04 -33.61
C PRO A 22 -19.61 -6.57 -34.24
N PRO A 23 -19.54 -7.51 -35.22
CA PRO A 23 -20.72 -8.10 -35.83
C PRO A 23 -21.46 -9.02 -34.88
N LEU A 24 -22.79 -8.94 -34.92
CA LEU A 24 -23.71 -9.79 -34.16
C LEU A 24 -23.60 -11.27 -34.60
N PRO A 25 -23.54 -12.22 -33.67
CA PRO A 25 -23.62 -13.62 -34.00
C PRO A 25 -25.07 -14.01 -34.36
N VAL A 26 -25.21 -14.65 -35.51
CA VAL A 26 -26.44 -15.29 -36.00
C VAL A 26 -26.86 -16.38 -35.02
N GLN A 27 -28.09 -16.27 -34.49
CA GLN A 27 -28.73 -17.29 -33.69
C GLN A 27 -29.15 -18.47 -34.56
N ALA A 28 -28.55 -19.62 -34.36
CA ALA A 28 -29.02 -20.89 -34.89
C ALA A 28 -30.17 -21.44 -34.01
N ALA A 29 -31.21 -21.90 -34.64
CA ALA A 29 -32.45 -22.40 -34.04
C ALA A 29 -32.25 -23.61 -33.11
N PRO A 30 -33.16 -23.82 -32.13
CA PRO A 30 -33.01 -24.90 -31.15
C PRO A 30 -33.35 -26.27 -31.73
N VAL A 31 -32.40 -27.19 -31.66
CA VAL A 31 -32.67 -28.64 -31.83
C VAL A 31 -33.26 -29.15 -30.52
N ARG A 32 -34.55 -29.54 -30.61
CA ARG A 32 -35.24 -30.31 -29.56
C ARG A 32 -34.64 -31.73 -29.46
N GLY A 33 -34.30 -32.11 -28.23
CA GLY A 33 -34.24 -33.50 -27.83
C GLY A 33 -32.90 -34.03 -27.33
N ALA A 34 -32.62 -33.75 -26.04
CA ALA A 34 -31.92 -34.69 -25.16
C ALA A 34 -32.15 -34.22 -23.72
N LEU A 35 -32.69 -35.09 -22.88
CA LEU A 35 -32.77 -34.88 -21.44
C LEU A 35 -31.35 -34.61 -20.90
N PRO A 36 -31.14 -33.57 -20.10
CA PRO A 36 -29.85 -33.38 -19.44
C PRO A 36 -29.72 -34.47 -18.36
N THR A 37 -28.79 -35.37 -18.55
CA THR A 37 -28.21 -36.16 -17.47
C THR A 37 -27.70 -35.19 -16.40
N PRO A 38 -28.01 -35.39 -15.10
CA PRO A 38 -27.42 -34.53 -14.05
C PRO A 38 -25.91 -34.77 -14.04
N THR A 39 -25.18 -33.88 -14.68
CA THR A 39 -23.74 -33.80 -14.53
C THR A 39 -23.47 -33.46 -13.06
N ALA A 40 -22.99 -34.44 -12.33
CA ALA A 40 -22.50 -34.23 -10.96
C ALA A 40 -21.52 -33.04 -11.01
N ALA A 41 -21.93 -31.94 -10.39
CA ALA A 41 -21.06 -30.80 -10.21
C ALA A 41 -19.80 -31.28 -9.52
N LEU A 42 -18.66 -31.26 -10.20
CA LEU A 42 -17.37 -31.45 -9.57
C LEU A 42 -17.32 -30.45 -8.39
N PRO A 43 -16.98 -30.90 -7.18
CA PRO A 43 -16.84 -30.01 -6.05
C PRO A 43 -15.84 -28.94 -6.47
N ALA A 44 -16.28 -27.68 -6.41
CA ALA A 44 -15.40 -26.53 -6.66
C ALA A 44 -14.16 -26.74 -5.81
N ALA A 45 -13.00 -26.88 -6.45
CA ALA A 45 -11.74 -27.04 -5.75
C ALA A 45 -11.64 -25.89 -4.73
N ALA A 46 -11.66 -26.23 -3.45
CA ALA A 46 -11.51 -25.26 -2.38
C ALA A 46 -10.23 -24.46 -2.67
N ALA A 47 -10.36 -23.15 -2.75
CA ALA A 47 -9.19 -22.28 -2.93
C ALA A 47 -8.17 -22.64 -1.85
N PRO A 48 -6.88 -22.78 -2.20
CA PRO A 48 -5.86 -23.12 -1.21
C PRO A 48 -5.93 -22.14 -0.04
N PRO A 49 -5.76 -22.59 1.20
CA PRO A 49 -5.80 -21.71 2.36
C PRO A 49 -4.77 -20.60 2.15
N VAL A 50 -5.25 -19.36 2.13
CA VAL A 50 -4.37 -18.19 2.01
C VAL A 50 -3.50 -18.20 3.27
N ASP A 51 -2.17 -18.26 3.10
CA ASP A 51 -1.26 -18.14 4.24
C ASP A 51 -1.53 -16.77 4.90
N GLU A 52 -1.89 -16.82 6.18
CA GLU A 52 -2.21 -15.63 6.97
C GLU A 52 -1.09 -14.60 6.97
N ALA A 53 0.15 -15.07 6.90
CA ALA A 53 1.31 -14.19 6.81
C ALA A 53 1.41 -13.51 5.43
N ASP A 54 1.01 -14.19 4.35
CA ASP A 54 0.95 -13.61 3.01
C ASP A 54 -0.11 -12.50 2.92
N ALA A 55 -1.28 -12.74 3.49
CA ALA A 55 -2.34 -11.72 3.55
C ALA A 55 -1.88 -10.50 4.35
N LEU A 56 -1.22 -10.73 5.48
CA LEU A 56 -0.66 -9.67 6.31
C LEU A 56 0.50 -8.95 5.62
N ALA A 57 1.38 -9.68 4.91
CA ALA A 57 2.48 -9.07 4.14
C ALA A 57 1.94 -8.13 3.05
N ARG A 58 0.87 -8.53 2.34
CA ARG A 58 0.19 -7.64 1.38
C ARG A 58 -0.37 -6.39 2.05
N MET A 59 -1.01 -6.53 3.22
CA MET A 59 -1.52 -5.39 3.99
C MET A 59 -0.40 -4.46 4.45
N LEU A 60 0.70 -5.00 4.97
CA LEU A 60 1.87 -4.22 5.38
C LEU A 60 2.50 -3.49 4.17
N LYS A 61 2.54 -4.16 3.01
CA LYS A 61 2.94 -3.51 1.76
C LYS A 61 2.01 -2.36 1.42
N GLY A 62 0.70 -2.59 1.44
CA GLY A 62 -0.31 -1.57 1.18
C GLY A 62 -0.19 -0.37 2.12
N ALA A 63 -0.04 -0.63 3.42
CA ALA A 63 0.18 0.40 4.44
C ALA A 63 1.45 1.23 4.18
N ALA A 64 2.54 0.58 3.73
CA ALA A 64 3.81 1.24 3.46
C ALA A 64 3.85 2.00 2.13
N THR A 65 3.10 1.56 1.12
CA THR A 65 3.11 2.14 -0.24
C THR A 65 1.93 3.08 -0.51
N GLY A 66 1.02 3.25 0.44
CA GLY A 66 -0.20 4.05 0.25
C GLY A 66 -1.27 3.36 -0.62
N GLN A 67 -1.07 2.10 -1.01
CA GLN A 67 -2.03 1.33 -1.80
C GLN A 67 -2.98 0.58 -0.86
N ASN A 68 -4.28 0.56 -1.18
CA ASN A 68 -5.24 -0.26 -0.44
C ASN A 68 -5.27 -1.67 -1.06
N THR A 69 -4.88 -2.68 -0.31
CA THR A 69 -4.83 -4.06 -0.82
C THR A 69 -6.15 -4.82 -0.66
N GLY A 70 -7.06 -4.29 0.18
CA GLY A 70 -8.37 -4.90 0.42
C GLY A 70 -8.28 -6.31 1.00
N ALA A 71 -7.23 -6.64 1.74
CA ALA A 71 -7.00 -7.97 2.29
C ALA A 71 -8.14 -8.39 3.23
N ALA A 72 -9.12 -9.12 2.68
CA ALA A 72 -10.19 -9.73 3.46
C ALA A 72 -9.61 -10.88 4.31
N GLY A 73 -10.06 -11.01 5.56
CA GLY A 73 -9.71 -12.12 6.45
C GLY A 73 -8.59 -11.86 7.46
N VAL A 74 -7.68 -10.93 7.21
CA VAL A 74 -6.61 -10.57 8.15
C VAL A 74 -7.11 -10.10 9.52
N PRO A 75 -8.24 -9.33 9.64
CA PRO A 75 -8.71 -8.86 10.93
C PRO A 75 -9.00 -9.96 11.95
N GLU A 76 -9.63 -11.04 11.52
CA GLU A 76 -10.06 -12.10 12.43
C GLU A 76 -8.88 -12.89 12.99
N PHE A 77 -7.92 -13.17 12.14
CA PHE A 77 -6.71 -13.88 12.49
C PHE A 77 -5.84 -13.13 13.52
N LEU A 78 -5.55 -11.83 13.29
CA LEU A 78 -4.76 -11.05 14.26
C LEU A 78 -5.46 -10.86 15.62
N ARG A 79 -6.79 -10.96 15.67
CA ARG A 79 -7.56 -10.97 16.93
C ARG A 79 -7.41 -12.26 17.68
N ASN A 80 -7.38 -13.39 16.96
CA ASN A 80 -7.48 -14.72 17.53
C ASN A 80 -6.12 -15.40 17.76
N THR A 81 -5.02 -14.81 17.28
CA THR A 81 -3.68 -15.37 17.47
C THR A 81 -3.12 -15.08 18.85
N ASN A 82 -2.59 -16.12 19.51
CA ASN A 82 -1.84 -15.99 20.75
C ASN A 82 -0.39 -15.50 20.52
N ARG A 83 0.04 -15.36 19.28
CA ARG A 83 1.41 -14.98 18.89
C ARG A 83 1.45 -13.93 17.77
N PRO A 84 0.85 -12.75 17.96
CA PRO A 84 0.78 -11.73 16.91
C PRO A 84 2.16 -11.28 16.41
N ASP A 85 3.15 -11.19 17.30
CA ASP A 85 4.51 -10.76 16.95
C ASP A 85 5.21 -11.74 16.01
N SER A 86 5.01 -13.06 16.19
CA SER A 86 5.62 -14.07 15.32
C SER A 86 5.05 -14.02 13.90
N VAL A 87 3.76 -13.69 13.77
CA VAL A 87 3.09 -13.57 12.48
C VAL A 87 3.50 -12.27 11.79
N LEU A 88 3.56 -11.16 12.52
CA LEU A 88 4.10 -9.90 12.01
C LEU A 88 5.56 -10.06 11.54
N ALA A 89 6.37 -10.81 12.30
CA ALA A 89 7.75 -11.11 11.91
C ALA A 89 7.83 -11.93 10.62
N ARG A 90 6.95 -12.93 10.44
CA ARG A 90 6.87 -13.72 9.20
C ARG A 90 6.41 -12.86 8.04
N ALA A 91 5.35 -12.06 8.21
CA ALA A 91 4.86 -11.14 7.19
C ALA A 91 5.92 -10.11 6.76
N CYS A 92 6.68 -9.54 7.71
CA CYS A 92 7.80 -8.66 7.37
C CYS A 92 8.92 -9.38 6.60
N ARG A 93 9.22 -10.65 6.93
CA ARG A 93 10.20 -11.43 6.13
C ARG A 93 9.73 -11.61 4.70
N GLN A 94 8.47 -12.03 4.49
CA GLN A 94 7.89 -12.18 3.15
C GLN A 94 7.87 -10.86 2.37
N LEU A 95 7.57 -9.74 3.04
CA LEU A 95 7.67 -8.43 2.41
C LEU A 95 9.11 -8.10 2.03
N ASN A 96 10.09 -8.43 2.86
CA ASN A 96 11.50 -8.18 2.59
C ASN A 96 12.03 -8.98 1.39
N ASP A 97 11.43 -10.13 1.05
CA ASP A 97 11.81 -10.94 -0.13
C ASP A 97 11.54 -10.22 -1.46
N VAL A 98 10.64 -9.22 -1.44
CA VAL A 98 10.29 -8.43 -2.63
C VAL A 98 10.79 -6.98 -2.58
N LEU A 99 11.49 -6.59 -1.51
CA LEU A 99 12.09 -5.27 -1.38
C LEU A 99 13.44 -5.19 -2.14
N PRO A 100 13.84 -4.00 -2.60
CA PRO A 100 13.21 -2.69 -2.41
C PRO A 100 12.06 -2.40 -3.38
N ILE A 101 11.09 -1.55 -2.96
CA ILE A 101 9.95 -1.11 -3.77
C ILE A 101 9.93 0.43 -3.82
N ASP A 102 9.89 1.00 -5.03
CA ASP A 102 9.67 2.43 -5.20
C ASP A 102 8.19 2.76 -4.91
N ILE A 103 7.97 3.65 -3.94
CA ILE A 103 6.65 4.13 -3.55
C ILE A 103 6.23 5.26 -4.50
N ASP A 104 7.14 6.16 -4.73
CA ASP A 104 7.04 7.29 -5.65
C ASP A 104 8.43 7.64 -6.23
N ALA A 105 8.53 8.77 -6.95
CA ALA A 105 9.77 9.20 -7.60
C ALA A 105 10.90 9.55 -6.61
N GLU A 106 10.57 9.82 -5.35
CA GLU A 106 11.51 10.30 -4.32
C GLU A 106 11.65 9.33 -3.14
N THR A 107 10.77 8.33 -3.01
CA THR A 107 10.70 7.47 -1.83
C THR A 107 10.72 5.99 -2.20
N ARG A 108 11.57 5.23 -1.53
CA ARG A 108 11.72 3.78 -1.69
C ARG A 108 11.58 3.05 -0.37
N LEU A 109 10.72 2.04 -0.31
CA LEU A 109 10.65 1.12 0.82
C LEU A 109 11.83 0.14 0.76
N ARG A 110 12.67 0.15 1.80
CA ARG A 110 13.89 -0.65 1.88
C ARG A 110 13.77 -1.86 2.79
N ARG A 111 13.01 -1.74 3.85
CA ARG A 111 12.96 -2.77 4.89
C ARG A 111 11.66 -2.72 5.69
N CYS A 112 11.17 -3.91 6.06
CA CYS A 112 10.15 -4.13 7.09
C CYS A 112 10.78 -4.88 8.26
N GLN A 113 10.51 -4.46 9.48
CA GLN A 113 10.97 -5.13 10.69
C GLN A 113 9.83 -5.17 11.72
N SER A 114 9.52 -6.36 12.23
CA SER A 114 8.65 -6.52 13.38
C SER A 114 9.45 -6.33 14.65
N VAL A 115 8.87 -5.61 15.61
CA VAL A 115 9.38 -5.38 16.95
C VAL A 115 8.35 -5.90 17.96
N PRO A 116 8.73 -6.51 19.07
CA PRO A 116 7.80 -7.02 20.08
C PRO A 116 6.76 -6.00 20.53
N GLY A 117 5.53 -6.46 20.82
CA GLY A 117 4.41 -5.62 21.22
C GLY A 117 3.56 -5.13 20.06
N LYS A 118 3.46 -5.88 18.99
CA LYS A 118 2.74 -5.54 17.76
C LYS A 118 3.24 -4.25 17.09
N HIS A 119 4.56 -4.03 17.10
CA HIS A 119 5.16 -2.89 16.41
C HIS A 119 5.79 -3.32 15.09
N VAL A 120 5.64 -2.47 14.08
CA VAL A 120 6.26 -2.63 12.76
C VAL A 120 7.06 -1.37 12.43
N LEU A 121 8.32 -1.56 12.04
CA LEU A 121 9.19 -0.52 11.54
C LEU A 121 9.36 -0.68 10.02
N PHE A 122 8.97 0.35 9.27
CA PHE A 122 9.29 0.51 7.86
C PHE A 122 10.47 1.46 7.71
N GLN A 123 11.48 1.04 6.97
CA GLN A 123 12.61 1.89 6.61
C GLN A 123 12.43 2.38 5.18
N LEU A 124 12.33 3.68 5.02
CA LEU A 124 12.12 4.40 3.77
C LEU A 124 13.39 5.16 3.40
N GLU A 125 13.81 5.06 2.16
CA GLU A 125 14.96 5.80 1.61
C GLU A 125 14.45 6.92 0.71
N LEU A 126 14.91 8.15 0.94
CA LEU A 126 14.71 9.26 0.04
C LEU A 126 15.78 9.19 -1.07
N ILE A 127 15.37 8.81 -2.29
CA ILE A 127 16.29 8.46 -3.39
C ILE A 127 16.62 9.64 -4.29
N ASN A 128 15.64 10.43 -4.69
CA ASN A 128 15.79 11.57 -5.61
C ASN A 128 15.39 12.90 -4.98
N TYR A 129 15.39 12.95 -3.65
CA TYR A 129 15.00 14.15 -2.94
C TYR A 129 15.95 15.32 -3.25
N ARG A 130 15.40 16.39 -3.85
CA ARG A 130 16.12 17.60 -4.25
C ARG A 130 15.79 18.81 -3.36
N GLY A 131 15.01 18.60 -2.31
CA GLY A 131 14.65 19.65 -1.37
C GLY A 131 15.81 20.11 -0.49
N PRO A 132 15.58 21.08 0.40
CA PRO A 132 16.57 21.56 1.36
C PRO A 132 17.01 20.40 2.24
N MET A 133 18.25 20.48 2.79
CA MET A 133 18.77 19.43 3.66
C MET A 133 17.82 19.24 4.84
N LEU A 134 17.13 18.08 4.85
CA LEU A 134 16.23 17.73 5.95
C LEU A 134 17.06 17.30 7.17
N ASP A 135 16.80 17.95 8.28
CA ASP A 135 17.16 17.49 9.62
C ASP A 135 15.91 17.06 10.38
N LEU A 136 16.10 16.47 11.55
CA LEU A 136 15.00 15.98 12.38
C LEU A 136 13.99 17.06 12.74
N ALA A 137 14.46 18.25 13.11
CA ALA A 137 13.60 19.36 13.53
C ALA A 137 12.74 19.86 12.36
N SER A 138 13.36 20.08 11.20
CA SER A 138 12.66 20.50 9.97
C SER A 138 11.67 19.45 9.50
N PHE A 139 12.01 18.16 9.63
CA PHE A 139 11.11 17.06 9.28
C PHE A 139 9.87 17.03 10.18
N GLU A 140 10.05 17.11 11.49
CA GLU A 140 8.95 17.09 12.45
C GLU A 140 7.98 18.25 12.23
N VAL A 141 8.50 19.46 12.03
CA VAL A 141 7.68 20.67 11.85
C VAL A 141 6.91 20.67 10.53
N ASN A 142 7.57 20.27 9.42
CA ASN A 142 7.02 20.48 8.09
C ASN A 142 6.37 19.26 7.46
N TYR A 143 6.79 18.05 7.84
CA TYR A 143 6.41 16.82 7.14
C TYR A 143 5.67 15.80 8.00
N ALA A 144 5.92 15.70 9.30
CA ALA A 144 5.35 14.65 10.14
C ALA A 144 3.81 14.67 10.14
N ALA A 145 3.18 15.82 10.36
CA ALA A 145 1.72 15.91 10.42
C ALA A 145 1.03 15.66 9.06
N PRO A 146 1.47 16.22 7.91
CA PRO A 146 0.94 15.84 6.60
C PRO A 146 1.09 14.35 6.30
N LEU A 147 2.25 13.76 6.59
CA LEU A 147 2.50 12.34 6.37
C LEU A 147 1.59 11.46 7.24
N GLN A 148 1.40 11.82 8.52
CA GLN A 148 0.47 11.12 9.40
C GLN A 148 -0.95 11.11 8.83
N ARG A 149 -1.45 12.25 8.36
CA ARG A 149 -2.78 12.32 7.73
C ARG A 149 -2.89 11.42 6.52
N ASN A 150 -1.91 11.49 5.62
CA ASN A 150 -1.91 10.68 4.41
C ASN A 150 -1.84 9.18 4.71
N ILE A 151 -0.97 8.78 5.64
CA ILE A 151 -0.83 7.38 6.05
C ILE A 151 -2.10 6.90 6.74
N CYS A 152 -2.68 7.68 7.66
CA CYS A 152 -3.89 7.33 8.38
C CYS A 152 -5.15 7.27 7.48
N ALA A 153 -5.16 7.93 6.33
CA ALA A 153 -6.22 7.82 5.34
C ALA A 153 -6.22 6.47 4.59
N ASN A 154 -5.16 5.69 4.71
CA ASN A 154 -5.06 4.37 4.10
C ASN A 154 -5.90 3.34 4.88
N ARG A 155 -6.75 2.57 4.16
CA ARG A 155 -7.63 1.59 4.77
C ARG A 155 -6.88 0.43 5.45
N ASP A 156 -5.77 -0.02 4.89
CA ASP A 156 -4.98 -1.10 5.48
C ASP A 156 -4.35 -0.63 6.81
N VAL A 157 -3.92 0.63 6.88
CA VAL A 157 -3.45 1.29 8.11
C VAL A 157 -4.56 1.37 9.15
N GLU A 158 -5.76 1.78 8.75
CA GLU A 158 -6.93 1.83 9.64
C GLU A 158 -7.22 0.46 10.25
N ILE A 159 -7.23 -0.60 9.45
CA ILE A 159 -7.47 -1.97 9.91
C ILE A 159 -6.36 -2.40 10.88
N LEU A 160 -5.10 -2.24 10.51
CA LEU A 160 -3.95 -2.63 11.33
C LEU A 160 -3.95 -1.92 12.69
N THR A 161 -4.23 -0.62 12.70
CA THR A 161 -4.28 0.16 13.96
C THR A 161 -5.44 -0.25 14.86
N LYS A 162 -6.61 -0.58 14.30
CA LYS A 162 -7.76 -1.14 15.04
C LYS A 162 -7.44 -2.52 15.66
N LEU A 163 -6.52 -3.27 15.09
CA LEU A 163 -6.00 -4.55 15.63
C LEU A 163 -4.88 -4.35 16.66
N GLY A 164 -4.55 -3.10 16.99
CA GLY A 164 -3.53 -2.75 17.95
C GLY A 164 -2.11 -2.78 17.39
N VAL A 165 -1.95 -2.85 16.07
CA VAL A 165 -0.63 -2.73 15.44
C VAL A 165 -0.23 -1.26 15.40
N SER A 166 0.98 -0.97 15.91
CA SER A 166 1.61 0.34 15.80
C SER A 166 2.69 0.30 14.74
N MET A 167 2.81 1.35 13.94
CA MET A 167 3.76 1.42 12.85
C MET A 167 4.67 2.64 13.00
N MET A 168 5.94 2.47 12.65
CA MET A 168 6.92 3.55 12.56
C MET A 168 7.45 3.59 11.13
N PHE A 169 7.34 4.73 10.49
CA PHE A 169 7.90 5.00 9.18
C PHE A 169 9.15 5.84 9.36
N ARG A 170 10.31 5.21 9.20
CA ARG A 170 11.63 5.83 9.35
C ARG A 170 12.17 6.29 8.02
N TYR A 171 12.34 7.59 7.87
CA TYR A 171 12.88 8.20 6.67
C TYR A 171 14.40 8.36 6.78
N MET A 172 15.10 7.85 5.77
CA MET A 172 16.56 7.85 5.68
C MET A 172 17.00 8.53 4.39
N THR A 173 18.12 9.21 4.42
CA THR A 173 18.84 9.64 3.20
C THR A 173 20.15 8.91 3.12
N ARG A 174 20.62 8.66 1.89
CA ARG A 174 21.95 8.13 1.62
C ARG A 174 22.75 9.20 0.90
N ASN A 175 23.91 9.52 1.42
CA ASN A 175 24.91 10.37 0.78
C ASN A 175 26.27 9.65 0.76
N GLY A 176 27.28 10.26 0.13
CA GLY A 176 28.62 9.69 0.07
C GLY A 176 29.30 9.39 1.43
N ARG A 177 28.69 9.86 2.55
CA ARG A 177 29.17 9.61 3.92
C ARG A 177 28.39 8.50 4.65
N GLY A 178 27.37 7.90 4.00
CA GLY A 178 26.55 6.83 4.58
C GLY A 178 25.06 7.16 4.67
N GLU A 179 24.35 6.33 5.45
CA GLU A 179 22.91 6.50 5.71
C GLU A 179 22.70 7.44 6.91
N ARG A 180 21.77 8.38 6.76
CA ARG A 180 21.38 9.31 7.82
C ARG A 180 19.87 9.29 8.00
N ARG A 181 19.43 9.19 9.26
CA ARG A 181 18.02 9.35 9.64
C ARG A 181 17.60 10.81 9.45
N VAL A 182 16.46 10.99 8.77
CA VAL A 182 15.83 12.30 8.51
C VAL A 182 14.70 12.55 9.50
N GLY A 183 13.88 11.54 9.77
CA GLY A 183 12.79 11.63 10.71
C GLY A 183 12.02 10.32 10.83
N ASP A 184 11.11 10.27 11.80
CA ASP A 184 10.19 9.15 12.01
C ASP A 184 8.74 9.68 12.05
N VAL A 185 7.83 8.90 11.46
CA VAL A 185 6.38 9.11 11.57
C VAL A 185 5.78 7.93 12.32
N TYR A 186 5.20 8.20 13.48
CA TYR A 186 4.52 7.20 14.30
C TYR A 186 3.04 7.14 13.96
N ILE A 187 2.53 5.92 13.85
CA ILE A 187 1.13 5.63 13.51
C ILE A 187 0.59 4.60 14.48
N ASN A 188 -0.50 4.95 15.14
CA ASN A 188 -1.32 4.06 15.96
C ASN A 188 -2.77 4.56 15.96
N ALA A 189 -3.68 3.84 16.59
CA ALA A 189 -5.10 4.22 16.59
C ALA A 189 -5.37 5.63 17.15
N PRO A 190 -4.84 6.06 18.32
CA PRO A 190 -5.00 7.42 18.84
C PRO A 190 -4.50 8.50 17.88
N ILE A 191 -3.34 8.30 17.27
CA ILE A 191 -2.75 9.25 16.31
C ILE A 191 -3.65 9.39 15.09
N CYS A 192 -4.12 8.28 14.51
CA CYS A 192 -4.99 8.34 13.34
C CYS A 192 -6.34 9.01 13.63
N VAL A 193 -6.92 8.79 14.79
CA VAL A 193 -8.14 9.50 15.21
C VAL A 193 -7.90 11.01 15.28
N SER A 194 -6.75 11.45 15.77
CA SER A 194 -6.40 12.87 15.86
C SER A 194 -6.05 13.48 14.50
N ALA A 195 -5.35 12.76 13.66
CA ALA A 195 -4.86 13.24 12.36
C ALA A 195 -5.97 13.43 11.31
N LEU A 196 -7.11 12.73 11.45
CA LEU A 196 -8.24 12.76 10.52
C LEU A 196 -9.38 13.70 10.97
N ARG A 197 -9.24 14.38 12.11
CA ARG A 197 -10.17 15.43 12.58
C ARG A 197 -9.81 16.79 12.01
#